data_2bde1d77342930ca97c7f345e0dbda9d
#
_entry.id   2bde1d77342930ca97c7f345e0dbda9d
#
_cell.length_a   1.000
_cell.length_b   1.000
_cell.length_c   1.000
_cell.angle_alpha   90.00
_cell.angle_beta   90.00
_cell.angle_gamma   90.00
#
_symmetry.space_group_name_H-M   'P 1'
#
loop_
_entity.id
_entity.type
_entity.pdbx_description
1 polymer ?
#
loop_
_entity_poly.entity_id
_entity_poly.type
_entity_poly.pdbx_seq_one_letter_code
_entity_poly.pdbx_strand_id
1 'polypeptide(L)'
;MKLLCAGVPFLLALCTLSAACSSNKAALRNDSGSPNDKASEVIHQSRQGAEKVTEFDLNHDGKPDVWEYTVKSKTAEGKEYDRLVRKEMDINWDGKVDVVRHYDENEQISKEELDLDFDGKIDQWNYYEKGVLVRKERDLDFNGKPDLWIYYEKGHIVRKERDTNHSGKVNYWEYWENDHVDRIGEDLNGDGQVDRWTKNPNPGG
;
A
#
# COMPACT_ATOMS: atom_id res chain seq x y z
N MET A 1 17.60 14.06 -72.43
CA MET A 1 18.66 13.04 -72.64
C MET A 1 18.26 11.80 -71.88
N LYS A 2 18.11 10.72 -72.57
CA LYS A 2 17.66 9.38 -72.14
C LYS A 2 18.67 8.74 -71.19
N LEU A 3 18.21 7.99 -70.18
CA LEU A 3 18.64 6.60 -70.02
C LEU A 3 17.68 5.83 -69.13
N LEU A 4 17.18 4.77 -69.72
CA LEU A 4 16.51 3.63 -69.10
C LEU A 4 17.52 2.76 -68.32
N CYS A 5 17.06 2.06 -67.29
CA CYS A 5 17.35 0.64 -67.00
C CYS A 5 16.41 0.23 -65.89
N ALA A 6 15.45 -0.56 -66.19
CA ALA A 6 15.39 -2.02 -66.23
C ALA A 6 15.03 -2.61 -64.85
N GLY A 7 13.81 -3.16 -64.79
CA GLY A 7 13.19 -3.76 -63.63
C GLY A 7 13.66 -5.20 -63.34
N VAL A 8 13.33 -5.62 -62.15
CA VAL A 8 13.25 -7.04 -61.77
C VAL A 8 11.96 -7.20 -60.95
N PRO A 9 11.06 -8.10 -61.32
CA PRO A 9 9.88 -8.41 -60.54
C PRO A 9 10.24 -9.39 -59.44
N PHE A 10 10.06 -8.97 -58.17
CA PHE A 10 10.13 -9.91 -57.07
C PHE A 10 8.72 -10.45 -56.79
N LEU A 11 8.60 -11.75 -56.93
CA LEU A 11 7.40 -12.56 -56.73
C LEU A 11 6.88 -12.40 -55.28
N LEU A 12 5.68 -11.87 -55.09
CA LEU A 12 4.97 -11.93 -53.82
C LEU A 12 4.38 -13.34 -53.65
N ALA A 13 4.97 -14.12 -52.78
CA ALA A 13 4.35 -15.34 -52.27
C ALA A 13 3.31 -14.94 -51.20
N LEU A 14 2.05 -15.07 -51.56
CA LEU A 14 0.91 -14.90 -50.64
C LEU A 14 0.85 -16.12 -49.70
N CYS A 15 1.40 -16.00 -48.48
CA CYS A 15 1.12 -16.95 -47.42
C CYS A 15 -0.18 -16.54 -46.73
N THR A 16 -1.27 -17.18 -47.07
CA THR A 16 -2.53 -17.14 -46.33
C THR A 16 -2.36 -17.93 -45.04
N LEU A 17 -2.07 -17.25 -43.92
CA LEU A 17 -2.25 -17.85 -42.59
C LEU A 17 -3.74 -17.81 -42.26
N SER A 18 -4.40 -18.93 -42.39
CA SER A 18 -5.70 -19.21 -41.77
C SER A 18 -5.50 -19.26 -40.24
N ALA A 19 -5.93 -18.20 -39.55
CA ALA A 19 -6.06 -18.25 -38.10
C ALA A 19 -7.25 -19.14 -37.74
N ALA A 20 -6.97 -20.39 -37.42
CA ALA A 20 -7.91 -21.26 -36.75
C ALA A 20 -8.02 -20.78 -35.30
N CYS A 21 -9.15 -20.13 -34.96
CA CYS A 21 -9.55 -19.94 -33.57
C CYS A 21 -9.83 -21.33 -32.95
N SER A 22 -8.82 -21.91 -32.35
CA SER A 22 -8.99 -23.05 -31.45
C SER A 22 -9.47 -22.53 -30.13
N SER A 23 -10.76 -22.66 -29.86
CA SER A 23 -11.35 -22.53 -28.53
C SER A 23 -10.83 -23.66 -27.63
N ASN A 24 -9.69 -23.46 -27.00
CA ASN A 24 -9.26 -24.34 -25.94
C ASN A 24 -10.21 -24.14 -24.73
N LYS A 25 -11.27 -24.95 -24.69
CA LYS A 25 -11.86 -25.34 -23.42
C LYS A 25 -10.76 -26.01 -22.62
N ALA A 26 -10.20 -25.28 -21.65
CA ALA A 26 -9.38 -25.88 -20.62
C ALA A 26 -10.26 -26.91 -19.91
N ALA A 27 -10.01 -28.17 -20.20
CA ALA A 27 -10.50 -29.26 -19.39
C ALA A 27 -9.93 -29.05 -18.00
N LEU A 28 -10.80 -28.95 -17.01
CA LEU A 28 -10.47 -29.09 -15.60
C LEU A 28 -9.72 -30.43 -15.44
N ARG A 29 -8.40 -30.36 -15.41
CA ARG A 29 -7.62 -31.46 -14.90
C ARG A 29 -7.88 -31.53 -13.40
N ASN A 30 -8.56 -32.60 -12.99
CA ASN A 30 -8.45 -33.06 -11.61
C ASN A 30 -6.98 -33.47 -11.39
N ASP A 31 -6.15 -32.48 -11.02
CA ASP A 31 -4.85 -32.74 -10.50
C ASP A 31 -5.04 -33.20 -9.06
N SER A 32 -4.73 -34.45 -8.83
CA SER A 32 -4.68 -35.04 -7.50
C SER A 32 -3.65 -34.24 -6.70
N GLY A 33 -4.14 -33.33 -5.85
CA GLY A 33 -3.37 -32.33 -5.13
C GLY A 33 -2.20 -32.93 -4.37
N SER A 34 -1.06 -32.31 -4.58
CA SER A 34 0.06 -32.39 -3.65
C SER A 34 -0.45 -32.03 -2.24
N PRO A 35 -0.05 -32.73 -1.17
CA PRO A 35 -0.58 -32.51 0.19
C PRO A 35 -0.20 -31.17 0.83
N ASN A 36 0.40 -30.22 0.09
CA ASN A 36 0.96 -28.98 0.62
C ASN A 36 0.27 -27.68 0.13
N ASP A 37 -0.77 -27.76 -0.71
CA ASP A 37 -1.58 -26.58 -1.07
C ASP A 37 -2.82 -26.51 -0.16
N LYS A 38 -2.63 -26.33 1.14
CA LYS A 38 -3.71 -25.89 2.00
C LYS A 38 -3.90 -24.40 1.76
N ALA A 39 -4.94 -24.05 1.02
CA ALA A 39 -5.44 -22.67 0.97
C ALA A 39 -5.75 -22.22 2.41
N SER A 40 -5.54 -20.92 2.71
CA SER A 40 -5.92 -20.33 4.00
C SER A 40 -7.34 -20.76 4.38
N GLU A 41 -7.50 -21.38 5.54
CA GLU A 41 -8.79 -21.90 5.98
C GLU A 41 -9.56 -20.83 6.74
N VAL A 42 -10.80 -20.58 6.35
CA VAL A 42 -11.74 -19.79 7.15
C VAL A 42 -12.15 -20.61 8.36
N ILE A 43 -11.65 -20.26 9.54
CA ILE A 43 -11.91 -21.01 10.78
C ILE A 43 -13.12 -20.50 11.55
N HIS A 44 -13.48 -19.22 11.41
CA HIS A 44 -14.63 -18.65 12.10
C HIS A 44 -15.24 -17.46 11.36
N GLN A 45 -16.55 -17.24 11.56
CA GLN A 45 -17.27 -16.05 11.13
C GLN A 45 -18.19 -15.57 12.25
N SER A 46 -18.11 -14.28 12.60
CA SER A 46 -18.91 -13.66 13.64
C SER A 46 -19.46 -12.30 13.21
N ARG A 47 -20.21 -11.63 14.08
CA ARG A 47 -20.67 -10.26 13.88
C ARG A 47 -20.30 -9.41 15.10
N GLN A 48 -19.74 -8.24 14.83
CA GLN A 48 -19.50 -7.20 15.82
C GLN A 48 -20.27 -5.93 15.41
N GLY A 49 -21.46 -5.74 15.98
CA GLY A 49 -22.34 -4.66 15.57
C GLY A 49 -22.81 -4.82 14.12
N ALA A 50 -22.49 -3.85 13.25
CA ALA A 50 -22.79 -3.86 11.83
C ALA A 50 -21.76 -4.63 10.99
N GLU A 51 -20.59 -4.93 11.56
CA GLU A 51 -19.50 -5.61 10.87
C GLU A 51 -19.65 -7.14 10.96
N LYS A 52 -19.41 -7.82 9.85
CA LYS A 52 -19.17 -9.25 9.77
C LYS A 52 -17.67 -9.46 9.82
N VAL A 53 -17.20 -10.30 10.73
CA VAL A 53 -15.79 -10.68 10.85
C VAL A 53 -15.61 -12.07 10.26
N THR A 54 -14.60 -12.22 9.41
CA THR A 54 -14.15 -13.51 8.88
C THR A 54 -12.70 -13.73 9.30
N GLU A 55 -12.44 -14.85 9.93
CA GLU A 55 -11.14 -15.23 10.48
C GLU A 55 -10.48 -16.30 9.62
N PHE A 56 -9.19 -16.13 9.34
CA PHE A 56 -8.40 -17.05 8.54
C PHE A 56 -7.18 -17.50 9.33
N ASP A 57 -6.89 -18.79 9.26
CA ASP A 57 -5.68 -19.42 9.76
C ASP A 57 -4.75 -19.67 8.56
N LEU A 58 -3.63 -18.98 8.49
CA LEU A 58 -2.66 -19.08 7.39
C LEU A 58 -1.55 -20.09 7.68
N ASN A 59 -1.17 -20.21 8.94
CA ASN A 59 -0.09 -21.10 9.38
C ASN A 59 -0.58 -22.50 9.77
N HIS A 60 -1.92 -22.70 9.86
CA HIS A 60 -2.60 -23.95 10.20
C HIS A 60 -2.32 -24.45 11.63
N ASP A 61 -2.20 -23.52 12.59
CA ASP A 61 -2.01 -23.86 14.00
C ASP A 61 -3.34 -23.90 14.78
N GLY A 62 -4.46 -23.59 14.11
CA GLY A 62 -5.81 -23.57 14.69
C GLY A 62 -6.20 -22.24 15.34
N LYS A 63 -5.38 -21.20 15.17
CA LYS A 63 -5.67 -19.84 15.59
C LYS A 63 -5.79 -18.92 14.37
N PRO A 64 -6.56 -17.82 14.48
CA PRO A 64 -6.63 -16.87 13.39
C PRO A 64 -5.38 -16.00 13.32
N ASP A 65 -4.89 -15.78 12.09
CA ASP A 65 -3.78 -14.86 11.77
C ASP A 65 -4.28 -13.63 10.99
N VAL A 66 -5.49 -13.73 10.40
CA VAL A 66 -6.09 -12.63 9.62
C VAL A 66 -7.56 -12.49 9.97
N TRP A 67 -8.00 -11.25 10.17
CA TRP A 67 -9.39 -10.87 10.41
C TRP A 67 -9.82 -9.89 9.33
N GLU A 68 -10.87 -10.24 8.58
CA GLU A 68 -11.50 -9.37 7.60
C GLU A 68 -12.86 -8.88 8.12
N TYR A 69 -13.01 -7.57 8.18
CA TYR A 69 -14.21 -6.87 8.63
C TYR A 69 -14.95 -6.31 7.42
N THR A 70 -16.18 -6.78 7.22
CA THR A 70 -17.02 -6.35 6.10
C THR A 70 -18.34 -5.79 6.57
N VAL A 71 -18.90 -4.86 5.79
CA VAL A 71 -20.24 -4.30 5.99
C VAL A 71 -21.12 -4.56 4.77
N LYS A 72 -22.41 -4.65 4.96
CA LYS A 72 -23.36 -4.73 3.85
C LYS A 72 -23.37 -3.42 3.08
N SER A 73 -23.17 -3.51 1.78
CA SER A 73 -23.17 -2.39 0.83
C SER A 73 -23.97 -2.74 -0.42
N LYS A 74 -24.20 -1.76 -1.30
CA LYS A 74 -24.93 -1.95 -2.56
C LYS A 74 -24.14 -1.36 -3.71
N THR A 75 -24.09 -2.08 -4.83
CA THR A 75 -23.57 -1.54 -6.09
C THR A 75 -24.50 -0.45 -6.64
N ALA A 76 -24.05 0.27 -7.67
CA ALA A 76 -24.89 1.26 -8.37
C ALA A 76 -26.19 0.65 -8.95
N GLU A 77 -26.17 -0.63 -9.29
CA GLU A 77 -27.32 -1.40 -9.80
C GLU A 77 -28.20 -1.95 -8.66
N GLY A 78 -27.87 -1.66 -7.40
CA GLY A 78 -28.65 -2.07 -6.22
C GLY A 78 -28.37 -3.49 -5.74
N LYS A 79 -27.36 -4.20 -6.28
CA LYS A 79 -26.98 -5.54 -5.83
C LYS A 79 -26.23 -5.44 -4.50
N GLU A 80 -26.64 -6.23 -3.51
CA GLU A 80 -25.98 -6.30 -2.22
C GLU A 80 -24.67 -7.11 -2.29
N TYR A 81 -23.65 -6.62 -1.58
CA TYR A 81 -22.37 -7.30 -1.39
C TYR A 81 -21.77 -6.97 -0.03
N ASP A 82 -20.79 -7.76 0.42
CA ASP A 82 -20.00 -7.51 1.63
C ASP A 82 -18.79 -6.67 1.23
N ARG A 83 -18.76 -5.39 1.61
CA ARG A 83 -17.67 -4.45 1.35
C ARG A 83 -16.62 -4.55 2.47
N LEU A 84 -15.37 -4.76 2.11
CA LEU A 84 -14.25 -4.75 3.05
C LEU A 84 -14.05 -3.34 3.61
N VAL A 85 -13.98 -3.21 4.94
CA VAL A 85 -13.75 -1.93 5.63
C VAL A 85 -12.48 -1.93 6.46
N ARG A 86 -12.06 -3.09 6.96
CA ARG A 86 -10.84 -3.25 7.75
C ARG A 86 -10.28 -4.67 7.60
N LYS A 87 -8.96 -4.78 7.65
CA LYS A 87 -8.24 -6.04 7.71
C LYS A 87 -7.15 -5.94 8.77
N GLU A 88 -7.08 -6.93 9.65
CA GLU A 88 -6.08 -7.07 10.67
C GLU A 88 -5.26 -8.31 10.40
N MET A 89 -3.95 -8.28 10.68
CA MET A 89 -3.05 -9.39 10.42
C MET A 89 -2.01 -9.51 11.53
N ASP A 90 -1.84 -10.73 12.02
CA ASP A 90 -0.73 -11.20 12.83
C ASP A 90 0.28 -11.85 11.86
N ILE A 91 1.39 -11.18 11.58
CA ILE A 91 2.37 -11.64 10.59
C ILE A 91 3.56 -12.37 11.20
N ASN A 92 3.74 -12.27 12.52
CA ASN A 92 4.78 -12.97 13.28
C ASN A 92 4.25 -14.19 14.04
N TRP A 93 2.89 -14.38 14.06
CA TRP A 93 2.16 -15.49 14.67
C TRP A 93 2.30 -15.59 16.19
N ASP A 94 2.44 -14.44 16.86
CA ASP A 94 2.50 -14.38 18.32
C ASP A 94 1.14 -14.21 18.98
N GLY A 95 0.07 -14.04 18.17
CA GLY A 95 -1.31 -13.86 18.60
C GLY A 95 -1.71 -12.41 18.80
N LYS A 96 -0.86 -11.44 18.39
CA LYS A 96 -1.18 -10.01 18.37
C LYS A 96 -1.27 -9.51 16.94
N VAL A 97 -2.00 -8.42 16.76
CA VAL A 97 -2.14 -7.77 15.45
C VAL A 97 -0.95 -6.87 15.18
N ASP A 98 -0.20 -7.12 14.10
CA ASP A 98 0.95 -6.33 13.68
C ASP A 98 0.59 -5.31 12.59
N VAL A 99 -0.46 -5.59 11.81
CA VAL A 99 -0.88 -4.75 10.69
C VAL A 99 -2.39 -4.55 10.72
N VAL A 100 -2.83 -3.28 10.70
CA VAL A 100 -4.23 -2.91 10.51
C VAL A 100 -4.38 -2.08 9.25
N ARG A 101 -5.23 -2.51 8.32
CA ARG A 101 -5.60 -1.77 7.11
C ARG A 101 -7.05 -1.34 7.15
N HIS A 102 -7.29 -0.05 6.91
CA HIS A 102 -8.61 0.52 6.73
C HIS A 102 -8.85 0.81 5.25
N TYR A 103 -10.07 0.60 4.80
CA TYR A 103 -10.46 0.77 3.41
C TYR A 103 -11.56 1.82 3.29
N ASP A 104 -11.52 2.59 2.21
CA ASP A 104 -12.54 3.59 1.87
C ASP A 104 -13.78 2.94 1.21
N GLU A 105 -14.70 3.77 0.74
CA GLU A 105 -15.93 3.31 0.07
C GLU A 105 -15.67 2.60 -1.28
N ASN A 106 -14.48 2.78 -1.86
CA ASN A 106 -14.05 2.14 -3.11
C ASN A 106 -13.14 0.93 -2.87
N GLU A 107 -13.05 0.46 -1.61
CA GLU A 107 -12.16 -0.63 -1.16
C GLU A 107 -10.66 -0.33 -1.44
N GLN A 108 -10.30 0.96 -1.50
CA GLN A 108 -8.91 1.39 -1.55
C GLN A 108 -8.40 1.62 -0.13
N ILE A 109 -7.13 1.31 0.12
CA ILE A 109 -6.53 1.57 1.43
C ILE A 109 -6.60 3.06 1.71
N SER A 110 -7.15 3.44 2.87
CA SER A 110 -7.23 4.81 3.38
C SER A 110 -6.26 5.05 4.54
N LYS A 111 -6.00 4.04 5.36
CA LYS A 111 -5.02 4.08 6.45
C LYS A 111 -4.41 2.71 6.65
N GLU A 112 -3.14 2.67 7.03
CA GLU A 112 -2.44 1.47 7.48
C GLU A 112 -1.69 1.78 8.77
N GLU A 113 -1.74 0.87 9.72
CA GLU A 113 -1.08 0.93 11.03
C GLU A 113 -0.17 -0.29 11.13
N LEU A 114 1.07 -0.08 11.55
CA LEU A 114 2.10 -1.10 11.57
C LEU A 114 2.81 -1.12 12.92
N ASP A 115 2.84 -2.27 13.54
CA ASP A 115 3.75 -2.64 14.63
C ASP A 115 5.02 -3.19 13.98
N LEU A 116 6.12 -2.46 14.01
CA LEU A 116 7.34 -2.79 13.28
C LEU A 116 8.35 -3.58 14.11
N ASP A 117 8.29 -3.48 15.44
CA ASP A 117 9.17 -4.19 16.36
C ASP A 117 8.49 -5.36 17.08
N PHE A 118 7.16 -5.55 16.81
CA PHE A 118 6.34 -6.63 17.34
C PHE A 118 6.14 -6.60 18.86
N ASP A 119 6.16 -5.42 19.47
CA ASP A 119 5.90 -5.26 20.91
C ASP A 119 4.40 -5.21 21.24
N GLY A 120 3.54 -5.10 20.25
CA GLY A 120 2.09 -4.99 20.33
C GLY A 120 1.60 -3.54 20.33
N LYS A 121 2.45 -2.58 19.93
CA LYS A 121 2.08 -1.17 19.73
C LYS A 121 2.38 -0.75 18.30
N ILE A 122 1.61 0.22 17.84
CA ILE A 122 1.79 0.76 16.50
C ILE A 122 2.92 1.79 16.49
N ASP A 123 3.89 1.60 15.57
CA ASP A 123 5.07 2.45 15.37
C ASP A 123 4.98 3.30 14.12
N GLN A 124 4.13 2.91 13.16
CA GLN A 124 3.98 3.62 11.91
C GLN A 124 2.52 3.71 11.49
N TRP A 125 2.12 4.90 11.01
CA TRP A 125 0.82 5.17 10.40
C TRP A 125 1.02 5.72 9.00
N ASN A 126 0.42 5.05 8.01
CA ASN A 126 0.39 5.50 6.63
C ASN A 126 -1.03 5.96 6.29
N TYR A 127 -1.17 7.16 5.70
CA TYR A 127 -2.45 7.73 5.29
C TYR A 127 -2.49 7.87 3.78
N TYR A 128 -3.60 7.43 3.19
CA TYR A 128 -3.78 7.40 1.76
C TYR A 128 -5.02 8.21 1.35
N GLU A 129 -4.92 8.90 0.22
CA GLU A 129 -6.07 9.51 -0.45
C GLU A 129 -6.22 8.87 -1.83
N LYS A 130 -7.39 8.26 -2.09
CA LYS A 130 -7.66 7.52 -3.33
C LYS A 130 -6.58 6.47 -3.65
N GLY A 131 -6.11 5.75 -2.62
CA GLY A 131 -5.09 4.73 -2.74
C GLY A 131 -3.65 5.26 -2.92
N VAL A 132 -3.43 6.58 -2.90
CA VAL A 132 -2.10 7.20 -2.99
C VAL A 132 -1.64 7.63 -1.62
N LEU A 133 -0.40 7.27 -1.23
CA LEU A 133 0.19 7.69 0.03
C LEU A 133 0.37 9.21 0.05
N VAL A 134 -0.21 9.88 1.06
CA VAL A 134 -0.12 11.34 1.23
C VAL A 134 0.60 11.74 2.51
N ARG A 135 0.60 10.89 3.53
CA ARG A 135 1.30 11.15 4.80
C ARG A 135 1.74 9.84 5.45
N LYS A 136 2.91 9.88 6.06
CA LYS A 136 3.44 8.84 6.93
C LYS A 136 3.84 9.46 8.26
N GLU A 137 3.52 8.78 9.35
CA GLU A 137 3.96 9.11 10.70
C GLU A 137 4.77 7.94 11.25
N ARG A 138 5.81 8.20 11.99
CA ARG A 138 6.62 7.17 12.64
C ARG A 138 6.98 7.57 14.06
N ASP A 139 6.85 6.61 14.94
CA ASP A 139 7.46 6.58 16.26
C ASP A 139 8.87 5.97 16.12
N LEU A 140 9.90 6.75 16.35
CA LEU A 140 11.29 6.32 16.13
C LEU A 140 11.96 5.84 17.42
N ASP A 141 11.42 6.23 18.57
CA ASP A 141 11.94 5.84 19.88
C ASP A 141 11.00 4.86 20.62
N PHE A 142 9.92 4.40 19.93
CA PHE A 142 8.98 3.39 20.41
C PHE A 142 8.28 3.77 21.74
N ASN A 143 8.02 5.08 21.92
CA ASN A 143 7.33 5.59 23.10
C ASN A 143 5.79 5.64 22.95
N GLY A 144 5.24 5.27 21.80
CA GLY A 144 3.84 5.28 21.44
C GLY A 144 3.34 6.61 20.86
N LYS A 145 4.25 7.51 20.48
CA LYS A 145 3.93 8.79 19.84
C LYS A 145 4.82 9.04 18.62
N PRO A 146 4.28 9.56 17.51
CA PRO A 146 5.10 9.89 16.36
C PRO A 146 6.13 10.98 16.67
N ASP A 147 7.37 10.77 16.16
CA ASP A 147 8.48 11.73 16.18
C ASP A 147 8.79 12.26 14.78
N LEU A 148 8.29 11.59 13.74
CA LEU A 148 8.56 11.90 12.35
C LEU A 148 7.26 11.89 11.55
N TRP A 149 7.01 12.98 10.82
CA TRP A 149 5.92 13.13 9.86
C TRP A 149 6.50 13.37 8.48
N ILE A 150 6.06 12.62 7.47
CA ILE A 150 6.49 12.73 6.07
C ILE A 150 5.26 13.00 5.22
N TYR A 151 5.29 14.06 4.43
CA TYR A 151 4.20 14.47 3.54
C TYR A 151 4.61 14.26 2.09
N TYR A 152 3.67 13.73 1.31
CA TYR A 152 3.86 13.39 -0.08
C TYR A 152 2.88 14.13 -0.98
N GLU A 153 3.34 14.58 -2.13
CA GLU A 153 2.51 15.07 -3.23
C GLU A 153 2.92 14.36 -4.52
N LYS A 154 1.95 13.78 -5.22
CA LYS A 154 2.18 13.04 -6.47
C LYS A 154 3.28 11.95 -6.37
N GLY A 155 3.41 11.33 -5.20
CA GLY A 155 4.41 10.29 -4.94
C GLY A 155 5.79 10.78 -4.52
N HIS A 156 6.03 12.09 -4.50
CA HIS A 156 7.30 12.69 -4.07
C HIS A 156 7.18 13.26 -2.66
N ILE A 157 8.25 13.20 -1.89
CA ILE A 157 8.32 13.87 -0.59
C ILE A 157 8.35 15.37 -0.82
N VAL A 158 7.48 16.13 -0.13
CA VAL A 158 7.47 17.59 -0.17
C VAL A 158 7.86 18.21 1.16
N ARG A 159 7.64 17.50 2.27
CA ARG A 159 7.99 17.98 3.61
C ARG A 159 8.24 16.82 4.56
N LYS A 160 9.21 17.00 5.46
CA LYS A 160 9.35 16.20 6.69
C LYS A 160 9.35 17.12 7.90
N GLU A 161 8.77 16.62 8.96
CA GLU A 161 8.72 17.27 10.27
C GLU A 161 9.24 16.29 11.31
N ARG A 162 10.02 16.77 12.28
CA ARG A 162 10.58 15.91 13.33
C ARG A 162 10.51 16.60 14.69
N ASP A 163 10.22 15.81 15.70
CA ASP A 163 10.51 16.14 17.10
C ASP A 163 11.86 15.48 17.44
N THR A 164 12.95 16.24 17.34
CA THR A 164 14.31 15.69 17.52
C THR A 164 14.73 15.62 18.99
N ASN A 165 13.99 16.27 19.87
CA ASN A 165 14.28 16.34 21.29
C ASN A 165 13.23 15.67 22.18
N HIS A 166 12.25 14.96 21.56
CA HIS A 166 11.18 14.20 22.22
C HIS A 166 10.34 15.05 23.18
N SER A 167 10.16 16.33 22.85
CA SER A 167 9.35 17.27 23.66
C SER A 167 7.84 17.13 23.44
N GLY A 168 7.44 16.36 22.44
CA GLY A 168 6.08 16.27 21.94
C GLY A 168 5.70 17.40 20.98
N LYS A 169 6.68 18.19 20.51
CA LYS A 169 6.50 19.26 19.53
C LYS A 169 7.54 19.15 18.44
N VAL A 170 7.11 19.37 17.20
CA VAL A 170 8.02 19.47 16.05
C VAL A 170 8.98 20.64 16.26
N ASN A 171 10.28 20.40 16.10
CA ASN A 171 11.35 21.39 16.21
C ASN A 171 12.32 21.39 15.01
N TYR A 172 12.04 20.56 14.01
CA TYR A 172 12.87 20.46 12.82
C TYR A 172 12.00 20.18 11.59
N TRP A 173 12.19 20.97 10.51
CA TRP A 173 11.43 20.90 9.25
C TRP A 173 12.36 20.80 8.06
N GLU A 174 12.11 19.84 7.16
CA GLU A 174 12.73 19.77 5.82
C GLU A 174 11.67 20.05 4.79
N TYR A 175 11.95 20.95 3.86
CA TYR A 175 11.15 21.16 2.65
C TYR A 175 11.92 20.62 1.45
N TRP A 176 11.21 19.85 0.65
CA TRP A 176 11.78 19.10 -0.47
C TRP A 176 11.28 19.63 -1.80
N GLU A 177 12.17 19.77 -2.77
CA GLU A 177 11.88 20.15 -4.14
C GLU A 177 12.70 19.29 -5.09
N ASN A 178 12.06 18.68 -6.13
CA ASN A 178 12.72 17.79 -7.08
C ASN A 178 13.51 16.64 -6.41
N ASP A 179 12.93 16.01 -5.37
CA ASP A 179 13.51 14.92 -4.59
C ASP A 179 14.78 15.29 -3.79
N HIS A 180 15.05 16.58 -3.60
CA HIS A 180 16.16 17.08 -2.79
C HIS A 180 15.66 18.04 -1.71
N VAL A 181 16.38 18.12 -0.59
CA VAL A 181 16.12 19.12 0.44
C VAL A 181 16.42 20.50 -0.12
N ASP A 182 15.42 21.38 -0.23
CA ASP A 182 15.57 22.78 -0.59
C ASP A 182 16.00 23.62 0.62
N ARG A 183 15.29 23.46 1.72
CA ARG A 183 15.54 24.23 2.95
C ARG A 183 15.20 23.46 4.20
N ILE A 184 15.84 23.86 5.29
CA ILE A 184 15.65 23.32 6.63
C ILE A 184 15.22 24.47 7.55
N GLY A 185 14.19 24.22 8.37
CA GLY A 185 13.75 25.08 9.46
C GLY A 185 14.10 24.45 10.80
N GLU A 186 14.50 25.24 11.77
CA GLU A 186 14.81 24.79 13.14
C GLU A 186 14.16 25.73 14.15
N ASP A 187 13.50 25.16 15.15
CA ASP A 187 13.04 25.82 16.37
C ASP A 187 14.12 25.65 17.43
N LEU A 188 14.78 26.73 17.81
CA LEU A 188 15.89 26.72 18.75
C LEU A 188 15.45 27.02 20.20
N ASN A 189 14.26 27.62 20.36
CA ASN A 189 13.76 28.06 21.67
C ASN A 189 12.63 27.19 22.22
N GLY A 190 12.06 26.27 21.42
CA GLY A 190 11.02 25.32 21.81
C GLY A 190 9.60 25.91 21.82
N ASP A 191 9.36 27.03 21.11
CA ASP A 191 8.03 27.64 21.04
C ASP A 191 7.14 27.04 19.94
N GLY A 192 7.69 26.20 19.06
CA GLY A 192 7.01 25.55 17.96
C GLY A 192 7.00 26.36 16.66
N GLN A 193 7.80 27.44 16.60
CA GLN A 193 7.99 28.25 15.40
C GLN A 193 9.44 28.15 14.91
N VAL A 194 9.65 28.37 13.61
CA VAL A 194 11.01 28.32 13.06
C VAL A 194 11.76 29.59 13.38
N ASP A 195 12.85 29.46 14.18
CA ASP A 195 13.79 30.54 14.48
C ASP A 195 14.86 30.69 13.43
N ARG A 196 15.27 29.59 12.78
CA ARG A 196 16.36 29.58 11.80
C ARG A 196 15.99 28.82 10.54
N TRP A 197 16.25 29.45 9.38
CA TRP A 197 16.16 28.83 8.08
C TRP A 197 17.56 28.64 7.48
N THR A 198 17.83 27.44 7.01
CA THR A 198 19.03 27.10 6.23
C THR A 198 18.61 26.63 4.85
N LYS A 199 19.05 27.32 3.80
CA LYS A 199 18.82 26.90 2.42
C LYS A 199 19.91 25.94 1.98
N ASN A 200 19.55 24.88 1.25
CA ASN A 200 20.53 24.00 0.65
C ASN A 200 21.26 24.77 -0.48
N PRO A 201 22.59 24.93 -0.41
CA PRO A 201 23.34 25.68 -1.43
C PRO A 201 23.40 24.94 -2.79
N ASN A 202 23.15 23.61 -2.81
CA ASN A 202 23.17 22.79 -4.00
C ASN A 202 21.90 21.90 -4.08
N PRO A 203 20.71 22.46 -4.33
CA PRO A 203 19.52 21.66 -4.56
C PRO A 203 19.67 20.94 -5.90
N GLY A 204 20.00 19.66 -5.89
CA GLY A 204 20.12 18.82 -7.09
C GLY A 204 21.55 18.52 -7.56
N GLY A 205 22.53 18.62 -6.67
CA GLY A 205 23.90 18.16 -6.91
C GLY A 205 24.09 16.69 -6.59
#